data_1ee955ab975d0f81bee15d6142b9ced3
#
_entry.id   1ee955ab975d0f81bee15d6142b9ced3
#
_cell.length_a   1.000
_cell.length_b   1.000
_cell.length_c   1.000
_cell.angle_alpha   90.00
_cell.angle_beta   90.00
_cell.angle_gamma   90.00
#
_symmetry.space_group_name_H-M   'P 1'
#
loop_
_entity.id
_entity.type
_entity.pdbx_description
1 polymer ?
#
loop_
_entity_poly.entity_id
_entity_poly.type
_entity_poly.pdbx_seq_one_letter_code
_entity_poly.pdbx_strand_id
1 'polypeptide(L)'
;MRRLLSMAAVAVAMAWPLAGIAQTTEVAGVKFPNSVQVGTAKLQINGAGVRYKLVFKVYAAALYLGEKATTPEAVLAAPGPRRLQIVMLREIDGNELGKLFTKGMEQNAPREEFSKSITGILRMSDIFSNRKKLLAGDSFAVEWLPGTGTVISVNGKPEGLPIKEPEFYSALMKIWLGTVPADPQLKEALLGKVPAAPSGGTYN
;
A
#
# COMPACT_ATOMS: atom_id res chain seq x y z
N MET A 1 19.63 -21.62 -74.21
CA MET A 1 19.50 -22.09 -72.84
C MET A 1 19.60 -20.89 -71.90
N ARG A 2 18.44 -20.37 -71.42
CA ARG A 2 18.36 -19.20 -70.50
C ARG A 2 18.05 -19.74 -69.11
N ARG A 3 18.99 -19.66 -68.19
CA ARG A 3 18.76 -20.00 -66.77
C ARG A 3 18.14 -18.81 -66.04
N LEU A 4 16.89 -18.95 -65.57
CA LEU A 4 16.21 -18.03 -64.68
C LEU A 4 16.68 -18.32 -63.26
N LEU A 5 17.37 -17.36 -62.65
CA LEU A 5 17.69 -17.34 -61.19
C LEU A 5 16.51 -16.69 -60.45
N SER A 6 15.79 -17.50 -59.68
CA SER A 6 14.77 -17.03 -58.75
C SER A 6 15.45 -16.58 -57.47
N MET A 7 15.45 -15.27 -57.19
CA MET A 7 15.82 -14.73 -55.88
C MET A 7 14.62 -14.83 -54.94
N ALA A 8 14.72 -15.71 -53.94
CA ALA A 8 13.77 -15.76 -52.82
C ALA A 8 14.15 -14.68 -51.82
N ALA A 9 13.33 -13.64 -51.68
CA ALA A 9 13.48 -12.61 -50.64
C ALA A 9 12.91 -13.19 -49.33
N VAL A 10 13.76 -13.43 -48.35
CA VAL A 10 13.38 -13.79 -46.98
C VAL A 10 13.07 -12.49 -46.22
N ALA A 11 11.80 -12.22 -45.99
CA ALA A 11 11.37 -11.12 -45.10
C ALA A 11 11.51 -11.56 -43.65
N VAL A 12 12.54 -11.04 -42.97
CA VAL A 12 12.70 -11.18 -41.51
C VAL A 12 11.76 -10.19 -40.83
N ALA A 13 10.64 -10.67 -40.33
CA ALA A 13 9.75 -9.87 -39.48
C ALA A 13 10.40 -9.67 -38.10
N MET A 14 10.94 -8.48 -37.86
CA MET A 14 11.36 -8.06 -36.53
C MET A 14 10.12 -7.85 -35.65
N ALA A 15 9.85 -8.84 -34.78
CA ALA A 15 8.86 -8.69 -33.70
C ALA A 15 9.48 -7.78 -32.62
N TRP A 16 9.09 -6.52 -32.58
CA TRP A 16 9.42 -5.64 -31.47
C TRP A 16 8.59 -6.07 -30.25
N PRO A 17 9.23 -6.28 -29.07
CA PRO A 17 8.46 -6.53 -27.86
C PRO A 17 7.62 -5.29 -27.57
N LEU A 18 6.31 -5.43 -27.60
CA LEU A 18 5.39 -4.45 -27.05
C LEU A 18 5.68 -4.37 -25.55
N ALA A 19 6.47 -3.38 -25.14
CA ALA A 19 6.62 -3.00 -23.75
C ALA A 19 5.22 -2.59 -23.26
N GLY A 20 4.53 -3.50 -22.58
CA GLY A 20 3.22 -3.24 -21.99
C GLY A 20 3.35 -2.05 -21.07
N ILE A 21 2.66 -0.96 -21.37
CA ILE A 21 2.56 0.21 -20.48
C ILE A 21 1.92 -0.30 -19.20
N ALA A 22 2.70 -0.39 -18.12
CA ALA A 22 2.20 -0.78 -16.81
C ALA A 22 1.11 0.23 -16.42
N GLN A 23 -0.14 -0.24 -16.36
CA GLN A 23 -1.26 0.61 -15.93
C GLN A 23 -1.03 1.09 -14.51
N THR A 24 -1.30 2.36 -14.26
CA THR A 24 -1.15 2.99 -12.94
C THR A 24 -2.44 3.67 -12.52
N THR A 25 -2.69 3.67 -11.21
CA THR A 25 -3.72 4.50 -10.57
C THR A 25 -3.03 5.73 -9.99
N GLU A 26 -3.46 6.92 -10.38
CA GLU A 26 -2.88 8.17 -9.91
C GLU A 26 -3.75 8.78 -8.79
N VAL A 27 -3.10 9.13 -7.67
CA VAL A 27 -3.73 9.74 -6.49
C VAL A 27 -2.86 10.89 -6.01
N ALA A 28 -3.37 12.11 -6.07
CA ALA A 28 -2.66 13.34 -5.66
C ALA A 28 -1.26 13.49 -6.25
N GLY A 29 -1.08 13.12 -7.54
CA GLY A 29 0.19 13.18 -8.25
C GLY A 29 1.10 11.96 -8.01
N VAL A 30 0.72 11.03 -7.12
CA VAL A 30 1.44 9.77 -6.89
C VAL A 30 0.88 8.70 -7.81
N LYS A 31 1.76 8.03 -8.56
CA LYS A 31 1.40 6.92 -9.46
C LYS A 31 1.67 5.59 -8.77
N PHE A 32 0.61 4.83 -8.53
CA PHE A 32 0.66 3.48 -8.00
C PHE A 32 0.49 2.47 -9.14
N PRO A 33 1.41 1.51 -9.35
CA PRO A 33 1.20 0.44 -10.32
C PRO A 33 -0.09 -0.32 -10.02
N ASN A 34 -0.89 -0.68 -11.06
CA ASN A 34 -2.12 -1.45 -10.85
C ASN A 34 -1.85 -2.90 -10.39
N SER A 35 -0.62 -3.37 -10.53
CA SER A 35 -0.17 -4.63 -9.94
C SER A 35 1.26 -4.54 -9.45
N VAL A 36 1.57 -5.28 -8.38
CA VAL A 36 2.89 -5.37 -7.77
C VAL A 36 3.25 -6.81 -7.47
N GLN A 37 4.55 -7.12 -7.48
CA GLN A 37 5.04 -8.42 -7.03
C GLN A 37 5.38 -8.34 -5.53
N VAL A 38 4.86 -9.29 -4.74
CA VAL A 38 5.16 -9.42 -3.31
C VAL A 38 5.51 -10.88 -3.03
N GLY A 39 6.76 -11.16 -2.75
CA GLY A 39 7.27 -12.52 -2.76
C GLY A 39 7.07 -13.16 -4.15
N THR A 40 6.45 -14.33 -4.19
CA THR A 40 6.12 -15.04 -5.44
C THR A 40 4.74 -14.70 -5.99
N ALA A 41 3.94 -13.87 -5.27
CA ALA A 41 2.56 -13.55 -5.65
C ALA A 41 2.48 -12.21 -6.39
N LYS A 42 1.66 -12.18 -7.44
CA LYS A 42 1.26 -10.94 -8.11
C LYS A 42 -0.02 -10.43 -7.44
N LEU A 43 0.05 -9.24 -6.84
CA LEU A 43 -1.07 -8.57 -6.22
C LEU A 43 -1.64 -7.49 -7.15
N GLN A 44 -2.93 -7.25 -7.03
CA GLN A 44 -3.63 -6.17 -7.74
C GLN A 44 -3.99 -5.06 -6.76
N ILE A 45 -4.01 -3.83 -7.25
CA ILE A 45 -4.48 -2.70 -6.46
C ILE A 45 -5.95 -2.92 -6.10
N ASN A 46 -6.26 -2.98 -4.81
CA ASN A 46 -7.63 -3.07 -4.31
C ASN A 46 -8.32 -1.71 -4.35
N GLY A 47 -7.60 -0.71 -3.87
CA GLY A 47 -8.03 0.67 -3.89
C GLY A 47 -6.90 1.60 -3.47
N ALA A 48 -7.05 2.90 -3.75
CA ALA A 48 -6.09 3.93 -3.39
C ALA A 48 -6.78 5.25 -3.08
N GLY A 49 -6.17 6.05 -2.19
CA GLY A 49 -6.72 7.33 -1.77
C GLY A 49 -5.72 8.20 -1.04
N VAL A 50 -6.19 9.37 -0.59
CA VAL A 50 -5.40 10.35 0.16
C VAL A 50 -5.89 10.40 1.59
N ARG A 51 -4.95 10.44 2.56
CA ARG A 51 -5.27 10.83 3.93
C ARG A 51 -5.23 12.34 4.05
N TYR A 52 -6.29 12.89 4.60
CA TYR A 52 -6.35 14.29 5.00
C TYR A 52 -6.26 14.43 6.53
N LYS A 53 -5.62 15.50 6.97
CA LYS A 53 -5.72 16.01 8.35
C LYS A 53 -6.20 17.44 8.23
N LEU A 54 -7.46 17.67 8.57
CA LEU A 54 -8.17 18.91 8.21
C LEU A 54 -8.14 19.10 6.68
N VAL A 55 -7.56 20.20 6.21
CA VAL A 55 -7.44 20.53 4.77
C VAL A 55 -6.12 20.05 4.13
N PHE A 56 -5.22 19.48 4.92
CA PHE A 56 -3.88 19.11 4.46
C PHE A 56 -3.82 17.67 3.99
N LYS A 57 -3.31 17.44 2.77
CA LYS A 57 -2.95 16.13 2.27
C LYS A 57 -1.69 15.65 3.01
N VAL A 58 -1.78 14.52 3.71
CA VAL A 58 -0.68 13.99 4.52
C VAL A 58 0.12 12.94 3.74
N TYR A 59 -0.58 11.97 3.15
CA TYR A 59 0.00 10.95 2.29
C TYR A 59 -1.04 10.37 1.32
N ALA A 60 -0.56 9.77 0.24
CA ALA A 60 -1.33 8.88 -0.61
C ALA A 60 -1.06 7.43 -0.20
N ALA A 61 -2.09 6.58 -0.25
CA ALA A 61 -1.97 5.17 0.08
C ALA A 61 -2.68 4.29 -0.95
N ALA A 62 -2.12 3.08 -1.17
CA ALA A 62 -2.71 2.05 -2.02
C ALA A 62 -2.65 0.70 -1.32
N LEU A 63 -3.76 -0.02 -1.33
CA LEU A 63 -3.89 -1.38 -0.81
C LEU A 63 -3.81 -2.37 -1.97
N TYR A 64 -2.99 -3.41 -1.82
CA TYR A 64 -2.81 -4.48 -2.80
C TYR A 64 -3.16 -5.83 -2.19
N LEU A 65 -3.95 -6.60 -2.92
CA LEU A 65 -4.44 -7.93 -2.54
C LEU A 65 -4.33 -8.89 -3.72
N GLY A 66 -4.36 -10.20 -3.45
CA GLY A 66 -4.49 -11.23 -4.48
C GLY A 66 -5.85 -11.18 -5.18
N GLU A 67 -6.91 -10.92 -4.40
CA GLU A 67 -8.29 -10.78 -4.87
C GLU A 67 -8.92 -9.52 -4.29
N LYS A 68 -9.88 -8.93 -5.00
CA LYS A 68 -10.58 -7.72 -4.55
C LYS A 68 -11.41 -7.98 -3.29
N ALA A 69 -11.34 -7.06 -2.35
CA ALA A 69 -12.12 -7.09 -1.11
C ALA A 69 -12.71 -5.70 -0.80
N THR A 70 -13.99 -5.66 -0.47
CA THR A 70 -14.74 -4.40 -0.28
C THR A 70 -15.15 -4.16 1.18
N THR A 71 -14.77 -5.06 2.09
CA THR A 71 -15.00 -4.92 3.54
C THR A 71 -13.70 -5.08 4.32
N PRO A 72 -13.57 -4.45 5.49
CA PRO A 72 -12.40 -4.61 6.36
C PRO A 72 -12.11 -6.06 6.72
N GLU A 73 -13.15 -6.83 7.03
CA GLU A 73 -13.06 -8.22 7.43
C GLU A 73 -12.50 -9.08 6.28
N ALA A 74 -13.00 -8.87 5.06
CA ALA A 74 -12.52 -9.57 3.87
C ALA A 74 -11.04 -9.23 3.57
N VAL A 75 -10.61 -7.97 3.76
CA VAL A 75 -9.20 -7.58 3.61
C VAL A 75 -8.33 -8.27 4.64
N LEU A 76 -8.75 -8.29 5.92
CA LEU A 76 -7.98 -8.90 7.00
C LEU A 76 -7.92 -10.42 6.89
N ALA A 77 -8.97 -11.05 6.34
CA ALA A 77 -9.04 -12.50 6.09
C ALA A 77 -8.50 -12.93 4.73
N ALA A 78 -8.10 -12.00 3.85
CA ALA A 78 -7.64 -12.30 2.51
C ALA A 78 -6.46 -13.29 2.54
N PRO A 79 -6.49 -14.37 1.74
CA PRO A 79 -5.40 -15.33 1.71
C PRO A 79 -4.17 -14.74 1.03
N GLY A 80 -3.01 -15.31 1.34
CA GLY A 80 -1.75 -14.95 0.70
C GLY A 80 -1.16 -13.60 1.16
N PRO A 81 -0.20 -13.09 0.39
CA PRO A 81 0.42 -11.80 0.67
C PRO A 81 -0.54 -10.63 0.53
N ARG A 82 -0.30 -9.57 1.29
CA ARG A 82 -1.05 -8.31 1.26
C ARG A 82 -0.07 -7.17 1.46
N ARG A 83 -0.32 -6.02 0.84
CA ARG A 83 0.56 -4.85 0.94
C ARG A 83 -0.25 -3.57 1.04
N LEU A 84 0.09 -2.75 2.02
CA LEU A 84 -0.28 -1.34 2.05
C LEU A 84 0.95 -0.52 1.70
N GLN A 85 0.89 0.24 0.61
CA GLN A 85 1.93 1.18 0.20
C GLN A 85 1.49 2.59 0.54
N ILE A 86 2.39 3.37 1.15
CA ILE A 86 2.16 4.77 1.52
C ILE A 86 3.27 5.62 0.93
N VAL A 87 2.91 6.78 0.37
CA VAL A 87 3.84 7.79 -0.14
C VAL A 87 3.50 9.12 0.52
N MET A 88 4.47 9.70 1.21
CA MET A 88 4.29 10.96 1.93
C MET A 88 4.07 12.13 0.97
N LEU A 89 3.07 12.97 1.25
CA LEU A 89 2.81 14.21 0.51
C LEU A 89 3.33 15.44 1.26
N ARG A 90 3.79 15.24 2.49
CA ARG A 90 4.44 16.26 3.33
C ARG A 90 5.39 15.59 4.32
N GLU A 91 6.29 16.37 4.88
CA GLU A 91 7.19 15.90 5.94
C GLU A 91 6.43 15.54 7.21
N ILE A 92 6.88 14.48 7.89
CA ILE A 92 6.45 14.08 9.22
C ILE A 92 7.67 13.64 10.05
N ASP A 93 7.67 14.00 11.33
CA ASP A 93 8.65 13.47 12.29
C ASP A 93 8.44 11.97 12.52
N GLY A 94 9.54 11.19 12.56
CA GLY A 94 9.47 9.74 12.70
C GLY A 94 8.87 9.29 14.04
N ASN A 95 9.21 9.98 15.14
CA ASN A 95 8.63 9.66 16.44
C ASN A 95 7.13 10.00 16.49
N GLU A 96 6.73 11.12 15.86
CA GLU A 96 5.31 11.46 15.74
C GLU A 96 4.56 10.38 14.97
N LEU A 97 5.11 9.90 13.85
CA LEU A 97 4.50 8.84 13.06
C LEU A 97 4.34 7.54 13.86
N GLY A 98 5.37 7.13 14.60
CA GLY A 98 5.32 5.96 15.48
C GLY A 98 4.24 6.08 16.56
N LYS A 99 4.12 7.25 17.22
CA LYS A 99 3.07 7.54 18.20
C LYS A 99 1.67 7.49 17.58
N LEU A 100 1.50 8.04 16.38
CA LEU A 100 0.22 8.00 15.67
C LEU A 100 -0.20 6.58 15.32
N PHE A 101 0.73 5.72 14.92
CA PHE A 101 0.46 4.31 14.64
C PHE A 101 0.07 3.56 15.91
N THR A 102 0.84 3.70 16.99
CA THR A 102 0.51 3.07 18.29
C THR A 102 -0.89 3.48 18.76
N LYS A 103 -1.19 4.78 18.73
CA LYS A 103 -2.51 5.29 19.11
C LYS A 103 -3.63 4.75 18.19
N GLY A 104 -3.40 4.70 16.89
CA GLY A 104 -4.37 4.19 15.93
C GLY A 104 -4.66 2.70 16.12
N MET A 105 -3.63 1.90 16.44
CA MET A 105 -3.78 0.48 16.78
C MET A 105 -4.57 0.32 18.10
N GLU A 106 -4.21 1.05 19.14
CA GLU A 106 -4.91 1.04 20.44
C GLU A 106 -6.38 1.39 20.32
N GLN A 107 -6.74 2.36 19.50
CA GLN A 107 -8.12 2.79 19.28
C GLN A 107 -8.99 1.81 18.50
N ASN A 108 -8.37 0.93 17.71
CA ASN A 108 -9.10 0.09 16.76
C ASN A 108 -8.95 -1.42 17.00
N ALA A 109 -7.89 -1.86 17.67
CA ALA A 109 -7.68 -3.27 17.94
C ALA A 109 -8.34 -3.68 19.28
N PRO A 110 -8.93 -4.88 19.37
CA PRO A 110 -9.30 -5.46 20.65
C PRO A 110 -8.10 -5.49 21.61
N ARG A 111 -8.37 -5.36 22.90
CA ARG A 111 -7.31 -5.26 23.94
C ARG A 111 -6.33 -6.43 23.89
N GLU A 112 -6.81 -7.65 23.66
CA GLU A 112 -5.97 -8.84 23.56
C GLU A 112 -5.06 -8.79 22.34
N GLU A 113 -5.59 -8.42 21.17
CA GLU A 113 -4.85 -8.27 19.91
C GLU A 113 -3.77 -7.17 20.05
N PHE A 114 -4.13 -6.03 20.63
CA PHE A 114 -3.19 -4.95 20.90
C PHE A 114 -2.06 -5.40 21.83
N SER A 115 -2.37 -6.13 22.92
CA SER A 115 -1.38 -6.66 23.85
C SER A 115 -0.38 -7.61 23.17
N LYS A 116 -0.85 -8.48 22.30
CA LYS A 116 0.00 -9.39 21.51
C LYS A 116 0.85 -8.64 20.46
N SER A 117 0.47 -7.43 20.10
CA SER A 117 1.16 -6.60 19.10
C SER A 117 2.30 -5.76 19.70
N ILE A 118 2.47 -5.68 21.02
CA ILE A 118 3.39 -4.73 21.68
C ILE A 118 4.83 -4.88 21.18
N THR A 119 5.35 -6.11 21.06
CA THR A 119 6.70 -6.34 20.53
C THR A 119 6.87 -5.79 19.11
N GLY A 120 5.87 -6.00 18.24
CA GLY A 120 5.86 -5.46 16.89
C GLY A 120 5.75 -3.93 16.86
N ILE A 121 4.97 -3.35 17.76
CA ILE A 121 4.83 -1.89 17.91
C ILE A 121 6.18 -1.26 18.27
N LEU A 122 6.91 -1.83 19.22
CA LEU A 122 8.23 -1.34 19.60
C LEU A 122 9.21 -1.39 18.43
N ARG A 123 9.28 -2.52 17.71
CA ARG A 123 10.14 -2.65 16.51
C ARG A 123 9.77 -1.64 15.41
N MET A 124 8.49 -1.47 15.14
CA MET A 124 8.01 -0.48 14.17
C MET A 124 8.37 0.94 14.61
N SER A 125 8.21 1.27 15.88
CA SER A 125 8.58 2.57 16.44
C SER A 125 10.06 2.85 16.27
N ASP A 126 10.93 1.86 16.49
CA ASP A 126 12.37 1.98 16.28
C ASP A 126 12.73 2.25 14.82
N ILE A 127 12.06 1.57 13.88
CA ILE A 127 12.26 1.79 12.43
C ILE A 127 12.02 3.27 12.07
N PHE A 128 10.93 3.86 12.54
CA PHE A 128 10.58 5.23 12.21
C PHE A 128 11.37 6.26 13.01
N SER A 129 11.66 6.03 14.30
CA SER A 129 12.44 6.94 15.12
C SER A 129 13.89 7.07 14.65
N ASN A 130 14.51 5.97 14.20
CA ASN A 130 15.86 5.97 13.65
C ASN A 130 15.98 6.81 12.37
N ARG A 131 14.88 7.03 11.66
CA ARG A 131 14.86 7.88 10.46
C ARG A 131 14.71 9.36 10.75
N LYS A 132 14.47 9.75 11.99
CA LYS A 132 14.20 11.13 12.43
C LYS A 132 12.97 11.72 11.74
N LYS A 133 12.89 11.68 10.41
CA LYS A 133 11.75 12.21 9.63
C LYS A 133 11.60 11.47 8.29
N LEU A 134 10.38 11.50 7.76
CA LEU A 134 10.06 11.17 6.38
C LEU A 134 9.69 12.46 5.65
N LEU A 135 10.28 12.66 4.47
CA LEU A 135 10.04 13.82 3.62
C LEU A 135 8.87 13.58 2.66
N ALA A 136 8.37 14.63 2.04
CA ALA A 136 7.48 14.48 0.89
C ALA A 136 8.19 13.67 -0.21
N GLY A 137 7.51 12.65 -0.75
CA GLY A 137 8.06 11.70 -1.71
C GLY A 137 8.66 10.45 -1.08
N ASP A 138 9.03 10.46 0.20
CA ASP A 138 9.41 9.22 0.88
C ASP A 138 8.23 8.26 0.96
N SER A 139 8.52 6.98 0.92
CA SER A 139 7.52 5.94 0.96
C SER A 139 7.81 4.89 2.02
N PHE A 140 6.77 4.25 2.52
CA PHE A 140 6.92 3.00 3.26
C PHE A 140 5.81 2.02 2.86
N ALA A 141 6.12 0.74 3.03
CA ALA A 141 5.18 -0.34 2.80
C ALA A 141 5.07 -1.23 4.03
N VAL A 142 3.87 -1.71 4.27
CA VAL A 142 3.58 -2.76 5.25
C VAL A 142 3.09 -3.97 4.46
N GLU A 143 3.83 -5.07 4.54
CA GLU A 143 3.54 -6.29 3.79
C GLU A 143 3.32 -7.45 4.76
N TRP A 144 2.23 -8.17 4.60
CA TRP A 144 2.05 -9.47 5.21
C TRP A 144 2.53 -10.55 4.26
N LEU A 145 3.47 -11.38 4.70
CA LEU A 145 3.99 -12.53 3.96
C LEU A 145 3.67 -13.80 4.76
N PRO A 146 2.79 -14.69 4.29
CA PRO A 146 2.52 -15.95 4.95
C PRO A 146 3.81 -16.73 5.25
N GLY A 147 3.95 -17.24 6.48
CA GLY A 147 5.13 -17.95 6.94
C GLY A 147 6.33 -17.05 7.34
N THR A 148 6.34 -15.78 6.93
CA THR A 148 7.42 -14.83 7.26
C THR A 148 6.96 -13.82 8.33
N GLY A 149 5.74 -13.30 8.21
CA GLY A 149 5.20 -12.25 9.07
C GLY A 149 5.09 -10.90 8.36
N THR A 150 5.00 -9.82 9.14
CA THR A 150 4.93 -8.45 8.65
C THR A 150 6.33 -7.91 8.34
N VAL A 151 6.54 -7.49 7.10
CA VAL A 151 7.75 -6.79 6.65
C VAL A 151 7.41 -5.31 6.49
N ILE A 152 8.23 -4.44 7.06
CA ILE A 152 8.15 -2.99 6.88
C ILE A 152 9.31 -2.58 5.96
N SER A 153 9.01 -1.87 4.90
CA SER A 153 10.02 -1.32 3.98
C SER A 153 9.91 0.20 3.94
N VAL A 154 11.03 0.90 3.88
CA VAL A 154 11.08 2.36 3.69
C VAL A 154 11.90 2.66 2.45
N ASN A 155 11.34 3.44 1.54
CA ASN A 155 11.92 3.75 0.23
C ASN A 155 12.34 2.47 -0.54
N GLY A 156 11.50 1.44 -0.47
CA GLY A 156 11.71 0.16 -1.14
C GLY A 156 12.72 -0.78 -0.49
N LYS A 157 13.31 -0.40 0.65
CA LYS A 157 14.26 -1.25 1.39
C LYS A 157 13.61 -1.81 2.65
N PRO A 158 13.61 -3.14 2.86
CA PRO A 158 13.17 -3.74 4.12
C PRO A 158 13.95 -3.17 5.31
N GLU A 159 13.26 -2.89 6.40
CA GLU A 159 13.83 -2.35 7.63
C GLU A 159 13.55 -3.29 8.80
N GLY A 160 14.59 -3.61 9.55
CA GLY A 160 14.51 -4.53 10.69
C GLY A 160 14.20 -5.98 10.29
N LEU A 161 13.88 -6.80 11.28
CA LEU A 161 13.46 -8.18 11.08
C LEU A 161 11.94 -8.25 10.91
N PRO A 162 11.42 -9.24 10.16
CA PRO A 162 9.99 -9.47 10.06
C PRO A 162 9.33 -9.65 11.43
N ILE A 163 8.16 -9.08 11.61
CA ILE A 163 7.33 -9.20 12.81
C ILE A 163 6.39 -10.39 12.60
N LYS A 164 6.61 -11.46 13.36
CA LYS A 164 5.97 -12.77 13.12
C LYS A 164 4.51 -12.83 13.59
N GLU A 165 4.16 -12.03 14.57
CA GLU A 165 2.84 -12.02 15.21
C GLU A 165 1.77 -11.54 14.22
N PRO A 166 0.79 -12.40 13.83
CA PRO A 166 -0.25 -12.00 12.89
C PRO A 166 -1.18 -10.94 13.46
N GLU A 167 -1.31 -10.89 14.80
CA GLU A 167 -2.06 -9.87 15.51
C GLU A 167 -1.50 -8.46 15.25
N PHE A 168 -0.18 -8.35 15.12
CA PHE A 168 0.46 -7.06 14.80
C PHE A 168 -0.01 -6.54 13.42
N TYR A 169 0.01 -7.38 12.38
CA TYR A 169 -0.47 -6.96 11.06
C TYR A 169 -1.95 -6.55 11.10
N SER A 170 -2.77 -7.37 11.75
CA SER A 170 -4.20 -7.10 11.87
C SER A 170 -4.47 -5.79 12.61
N ALA A 171 -3.85 -5.59 13.78
CA ALA A 171 -3.98 -4.35 14.55
C ALA A 171 -3.48 -3.13 13.77
N LEU A 172 -2.35 -3.25 13.07
CA LEU A 172 -1.79 -2.17 12.25
C LEU A 172 -2.73 -1.79 11.10
N MET A 173 -3.27 -2.75 10.37
CA MET A 173 -4.22 -2.47 9.27
C MET A 173 -5.51 -1.82 9.74
N LYS A 174 -5.93 -2.05 10.98
CA LYS A 174 -7.11 -1.41 11.59
C LYS A 174 -6.95 0.10 11.78
N ILE A 175 -5.73 0.64 11.73
CA ILE A 175 -5.51 2.11 11.67
C ILE A 175 -6.29 2.72 10.50
N TRP A 176 -6.34 2.02 9.37
CA TRP A 176 -7.03 2.49 8.15
C TRP A 176 -8.40 1.87 7.96
N LEU A 177 -8.60 0.63 8.42
CA LEU A 177 -9.81 -0.16 8.13
C LEU A 177 -10.74 -0.33 9.33
N GLY A 178 -10.33 0.08 10.52
CA GLY A 178 -11.08 -0.07 11.77
C GLY A 178 -12.30 0.83 11.89
N THR A 179 -12.90 0.83 13.08
CA THR A 179 -14.11 1.62 13.39
C THR A 179 -13.81 3.11 13.59
N VAL A 180 -12.59 3.44 14.03
CA VAL A 180 -12.07 4.82 14.17
C VAL A 180 -10.87 4.99 13.24
N PRO A 181 -11.08 4.99 11.91
CA PRO A 181 -9.97 4.99 10.95
C PRO A 181 -9.25 6.34 10.96
N ALA A 182 -7.97 6.31 10.55
CA ALA A 182 -7.16 7.52 10.41
C ALA A 182 -7.79 8.58 9.49
N ASP A 183 -8.61 8.13 8.53
CA ASP A 183 -9.42 8.95 7.62
C ASP A 183 -10.54 8.08 7.03
N PRO A 184 -11.83 8.42 7.25
CA PRO A 184 -12.95 7.65 6.72
C PRO A 184 -13.00 7.60 5.19
N GLN A 185 -12.63 8.68 4.50
CA GLN A 185 -12.63 8.71 3.02
C GLN A 185 -11.52 7.81 2.47
N LEU A 186 -10.35 7.82 3.08
CA LEU A 186 -9.27 6.91 2.74
C LEU A 186 -9.67 5.45 2.96
N LYS A 187 -10.37 5.13 4.07
CA LYS A 187 -10.90 3.77 4.31
C LYS A 187 -11.75 3.28 3.15
N GLU A 188 -12.76 4.07 2.73
CA GLU A 188 -13.63 3.69 1.61
C GLU A 188 -12.84 3.56 0.29
N ALA A 189 -11.89 4.45 0.05
CA ALA A 189 -11.03 4.39 -1.13
C ALA A 189 -10.16 3.11 -1.15
N LEU A 190 -9.55 2.72 -0.01
CA LEU A 190 -8.75 1.49 0.09
C LEU A 190 -9.60 0.23 -0.11
N LEU A 191 -10.88 0.27 0.27
CA LEU A 191 -11.86 -0.79 0.04
C LEU A 191 -12.40 -0.82 -1.40
N GLY A 192 -11.84 0.00 -2.29
CA GLY A 192 -12.23 0.06 -3.71
C GLY A 192 -13.58 0.72 -3.94
N LYS A 193 -14.12 1.41 -2.94
CA LYS A 193 -15.33 2.22 -3.09
C LYS A 193 -14.92 3.61 -3.54
N VAL A 194 -15.62 4.17 -4.53
CA VAL A 194 -15.41 5.56 -4.95
C VAL A 194 -15.87 6.44 -3.80
N PRO A 195 -15.02 7.30 -3.22
CA PRO A 195 -15.48 8.26 -2.22
C PRO A 195 -16.59 9.10 -2.85
N ALA A 196 -17.70 9.27 -2.14
CA ALA A 196 -18.72 10.23 -2.56
C ALA A 196 -18.02 11.59 -2.77
N ALA A 197 -18.22 12.20 -3.94
CA ALA A 197 -17.73 13.55 -4.20
C ALA A 197 -18.17 14.43 -3.03
N PRO A 198 -17.31 15.31 -2.48
CA PRO A 198 -17.72 16.21 -1.42
C PRO A 198 -18.96 16.94 -1.91
N SER A 199 -20.08 16.75 -1.19
CA SER A 199 -21.33 17.45 -1.48
C SER A 199 -21.01 18.93 -1.42
N GLY A 200 -20.95 19.59 -2.59
CA GLY A 200 -20.77 21.04 -2.69
C GLY A 200 -21.85 21.70 -1.86
N GLY A 201 -21.48 22.21 -0.70
CA GLY A 201 -22.37 23.08 0.07
C GLY A 201 -22.67 24.28 -0.79
N THR A 202 -23.91 24.36 -1.27
CA THR A 202 -24.47 25.57 -1.88
C THR A 202 -24.53 26.60 -0.76
N TYR A 203 -23.55 27.50 -0.72
CA TYR A 203 -23.68 28.71 0.08
C TYR A 203 -24.70 29.61 -0.65
N ASN A 204 -25.92 29.64 -0.15
CA ASN A 204 -26.88 30.72 -0.39
C ASN A 204 -26.53 31.90 0.48
#